data_a0277d8feed402c5c09c3bdeae62b0ef
#
_entry.id   a0277d8feed402c5c09c3bdeae62b0ef
#
_cell.length_a   1.000
_cell.length_b   1.000
_cell.length_c   1.000
_cell.angle_alpha   90.00
_cell.angle_beta   90.00
_cell.angle_gamma   90.00
#
_symmetry.space_group_name_H-M   'P 1'
#
loop_
_entity.id
_entity.type
_entity.pdbx_description
1 polymer ?
#
loop_
_entity_poly.entity_id
_entity_poly.type
_entity_poly.pdbx_seq_one_letter_code
_entity_poly.pdbx_strand_id
1 'polypeptide(L)'
;MTKRPAGKASRAAGGRRRPLQPGTPQWWATRAVAVRQRRRSDGLDRERIVRTAIAMVDRGGLEDLSMRRLADELGTGTATLYRHLPSREVILVEALDLILGEVGDAVPASRRGWRGEIEAVAGALRATLLRHPSLTPLFASSRALNGPNALAGRERILAILRRAGLDAATTVASYLALVHYVVGFAFTEAGDRTRVGDPAP
;
A
#
# COMPACT_ATOMS: atom_id res chain seq x y z
N MET A 1 70.70 9.52 6.00
CA MET A 1 69.69 9.74 4.93
C MET A 1 68.79 8.53 4.87
N THR A 2 67.67 8.58 5.54
CA THR A 2 66.76 7.43 5.65
C THR A 2 65.44 7.79 4.96
N LYS A 3 65.17 7.08 3.86
CA LYS A 3 64.06 7.29 2.95
C LYS A 3 62.75 6.67 3.56
N ARG A 4 61.73 7.47 3.92
CA ARG A 4 60.42 7.03 4.35
C ARG A 4 59.66 6.45 3.16
N PRO A 5 58.94 5.31 3.27
CA PRO A 5 58.05 4.83 2.25
C PRO A 5 56.71 5.58 2.32
N ALA A 6 56.20 6.01 1.14
CA ALA A 6 54.90 6.64 0.97
C ALA A 6 53.78 5.65 1.26
N GLY A 7 52.92 5.98 2.24
CA GLY A 7 51.72 5.22 2.55
C GLY A 7 50.70 5.29 1.40
N LYS A 8 50.33 4.15 0.84
CA LYS A 8 49.20 4.00 -0.08
C LYS A 8 47.89 4.26 0.69
N ALA A 9 47.24 5.37 0.36
CA ALA A 9 45.88 5.65 0.81
C ALA A 9 44.96 4.58 0.22
N SER A 10 44.41 3.74 1.10
CA SER A 10 43.34 2.79 0.78
C SER A 10 42.11 3.58 0.35
N ARG A 11 41.75 3.51 -0.94
CA ARG A 11 40.46 3.95 -1.45
C ARG A 11 39.38 3.08 -0.81
N ALA A 12 38.65 3.63 0.17
CA ALA A 12 37.48 3.01 0.74
C ALA A 12 36.49 2.68 -0.41
N ALA A 13 36.25 1.39 -0.60
CA ALA A 13 35.28 0.87 -1.52
C ALA A 13 33.90 1.44 -1.15
N GLY A 14 33.35 2.30 -2.01
CA GLY A 14 31.98 2.79 -1.91
C GLY A 14 31.00 1.62 -2.00
N GLY A 15 30.62 1.08 -0.86
CA GLY A 15 29.63 0.03 -0.77
C GLY A 15 28.33 0.51 -1.46
N ARG A 16 27.95 -0.13 -2.55
CA ARG A 16 26.65 0.08 -3.21
C ARG A 16 25.58 -0.18 -2.17
N ARG A 17 24.90 0.86 -1.69
CA ARG A 17 23.76 0.71 -0.77
C ARG A 17 22.75 -0.22 -1.42
N ARG A 18 22.42 -1.30 -0.73
CA ARG A 18 21.37 -2.25 -1.16
C ARG A 18 20.08 -1.45 -1.42
N PRO A 19 19.41 -1.65 -2.58
CA PRO A 19 18.16 -0.94 -2.85
C PRO A 19 17.13 -1.20 -1.75
N LEU A 20 16.41 -0.14 -1.35
CA LEU A 20 15.36 -0.24 -0.33
C LEU A 20 14.23 -1.14 -0.85
N GLN A 21 13.78 -2.05 -0.02
CA GLN A 21 12.66 -2.92 -0.37
C GLN A 21 11.36 -2.12 -0.45
N PRO A 22 10.56 -2.28 -1.53
CA PRO A 22 9.25 -1.64 -1.68
C PRO A 22 8.35 -1.92 -0.47
N GLY A 23 7.60 -0.89 -0.03
CA GLY A 23 6.66 -0.99 1.09
C GLY A 23 7.29 -0.86 2.48
N THR A 24 8.61 -0.76 2.62
CA THR A 24 9.23 -0.47 3.93
C THR A 24 9.04 1.00 4.31
N PRO A 25 9.03 1.38 5.63
CA PRO A 25 8.92 2.77 6.05
C PRO A 25 9.98 3.67 5.41
N GLN A 26 11.23 3.20 5.32
CA GLN A 26 12.34 3.93 4.68
C GLN A 26 12.09 4.14 3.19
N TRP A 27 11.56 3.14 2.49
CA TRP A 27 11.21 3.25 1.08
C TRP A 27 10.10 4.30 0.87
N TRP A 28 9.05 4.29 1.69
CA TRP A 28 7.99 5.29 1.64
C TRP A 28 8.49 6.71 1.94
N ALA A 29 9.39 6.87 2.92
CA ALA A 29 9.99 8.17 3.23
C ALA A 29 10.75 8.77 2.03
N THR A 30 11.52 7.96 1.29
CA THR A 30 12.23 8.43 0.09
C THR A 30 11.26 8.83 -1.03
N ARG A 31 10.11 8.17 -1.13
CA ARG A 31 9.10 8.47 -2.15
C ARG A 31 8.33 9.76 -1.86
N ALA A 32 8.01 10.04 -0.61
CA ALA A 32 7.34 11.28 -0.24
C ALA A 32 8.13 12.52 -0.68
N VAL A 33 9.46 12.45 -0.62
CA VAL A 33 10.37 13.51 -1.11
C VAL A 33 10.33 13.60 -2.64
N ALA A 34 10.38 12.45 -3.33
CA ALA A 34 10.40 12.41 -4.79
C ALA A 34 9.08 12.92 -5.43
N VAL A 35 7.94 12.65 -4.80
CA VAL A 35 6.61 13.12 -5.27
C VAL A 35 6.50 14.63 -5.19
N ARG A 36 7.04 15.27 -4.15
CA ARG A 36 7.05 16.75 -4.02
C ARG A 36 7.85 17.43 -5.13
N GLN A 37 8.89 16.77 -5.65
CA GLN A 37 9.77 17.33 -6.68
C GLN A 37 9.26 17.15 -8.12
N ARG A 38 8.39 16.16 -8.40
CA ARG A 38 7.96 15.76 -9.75
C ARG A 38 6.56 16.23 -10.16
N ARG A 39 5.97 17.23 -9.54
CA ARG A 39 4.61 17.73 -9.86
C ARG A 39 4.44 18.38 -11.25
N ARG A 40 5.43 18.30 -12.14
CA ARG A 40 5.37 18.89 -13.51
C ARG A 40 6.12 18.02 -14.50
N SER A 41 5.46 17.07 -15.16
CA SER A 41 5.68 16.72 -16.58
C SER A 41 5.01 15.41 -16.96
N ASP A 42 4.50 15.38 -18.17
CA ASP A 42 3.95 14.26 -18.91
C ASP A 42 2.58 13.75 -18.43
N GLY A 43 1.56 13.83 -19.28
CA GLY A 43 0.15 13.45 -19.02
C GLY A 43 -0.10 12.04 -18.47
N LEU A 44 0.96 11.30 -18.10
CA LEU A 44 0.92 10.04 -17.37
C LEU A 44 1.22 10.30 -15.90
N ASP A 45 0.15 10.42 -15.10
CA ASP A 45 0.26 10.52 -13.65
C ASP A 45 0.48 9.13 -13.02
N ARG A 46 1.31 9.10 -11.97
CA ARG A 46 1.60 7.89 -11.19
C ARG A 46 0.33 7.26 -10.63
N GLU A 47 -0.59 8.06 -10.13
CA GLU A 47 -1.87 7.60 -9.62
C GLU A 47 -2.70 6.93 -10.71
N ARG A 48 -2.72 7.48 -11.93
CA ARG A 48 -3.37 6.85 -13.09
C ARG A 48 -2.78 5.47 -13.40
N ILE A 49 -1.45 5.32 -13.34
CA ILE A 49 -0.79 4.02 -13.55
C ILE A 49 -1.29 3.01 -12.51
N VAL A 50 -1.30 3.40 -11.23
CA VAL A 50 -1.70 2.52 -10.13
C VAL A 50 -3.20 2.16 -10.21
N ARG A 51 -4.08 3.12 -10.52
CA ARG A 51 -5.52 2.87 -10.72
C ARG A 51 -5.78 1.93 -11.90
N THR A 52 -5.07 2.11 -13.01
CA THR A 52 -5.16 1.18 -14.14
C THR A 52 -4.72 -0.22 -13.76
N ALA A 53 -3.63 -0.34 -13.00
CA ALA A 53 -3.17 -1.64 -12.50
C ALA A 53 -4.20 -2.31 -11.56
N ILE A 54 -4.83 -1.57 -10.66
CA ILE A 54 -5.93 -2.07 -9.82
C ILE A 54 -7.06 -2.60 -10.70
N ALA A 55 -7.54 -1.80 -11.66
CA ALA A 55 -8.63 -2.20 -12.56
C ALA A 55 -8.28 -3.45 -13.40
N MET A 56 -7.03 -3.62 -13.82
CA MET A 56 -6.58 -4.83 -14.51
C MET A 56 -6.65 -6.06 -13.59
N VAL A 57 -6.16 -5.92 -12.36
CA VAL A 57 -6.18 -7.01 -11.37
C VAL A 57 -7.61 -7.38 -10.97
N ASP A 58 -8.49 -6.43 -10.84
CA ASP A 58 -9.89 -6.66 -10.48
C ASP A 58 -10.63 -7.42 -11.60
N ARG A 59 -10.29 -7.16 -12.89
CA ARG A 59 -10.89 -7.86 -14.03
C ARG A 59 -10.33 -9.25 -14.27
N GLY A 60 -9.03 -9.44 -14.13
CA GLY A 60 -8.35 -10.65 -14.60
C GLY A 60 -7.42 -11.30 -13.58
N GLY A 61 -7.43 -10.82 -12.33
CA GLY A 61 -6.55 -11.33 -11.28
C GLY A 61 -5.11 -10.84 -11.36
N LEU A 62 -4.31 -11.26 -10.39
CA LEU A 62 -2.91 -10.83 -10.29
C LEU A 62 -2.07 -11.24 -11.52
N GLU A 63 -2.40 -12.35 -12.16
CA GLU A 63 -1.68 -12.88 -13.33
C GLU A 63 -1.78 -11.94 -14.54
N ASP A 64 -2.85 -11.16 -14.62
CA ASP A 64 -3.06 -10.20 -15.71
C ASP A 64 -2.15 -8.97 -15.60
N LEU A 65 -1.62 -8.67 -14.44
CA LEU A 65 -0.75 -7.54 -14.24
C LEU A 65 0.68 -7.86 -14.67
N SER A 66 1.11 -7.35 -15.82
CA SER A 66 2.50 -7.29 -16.24
C SER A 66 2.87 -5.88 -16.68
N MET A 67 4.16 -5.53 -16.61
CA MET A 67 4.62 -4.19 -17.04
C MET A 67 4.31 -3.92 -18.51
N ARG A 68 4.34 -4.94 -19.36
CA ARG A 68 4.01 -4.83 -20.79
C ARG A 68 2.51 -4.56 -20.97
N ARG A 69 1.65 -5.42 -20.42
CA ARG A 69 0.18 -5.26 -20.54
C ARG A 69 -0.30 -3.94 -19.95
N LEU A 70 0.28 -3.51 -18.82
CA LEU A 70 -0.04 -2.22 -18.22
C LEU A 70 0.39 -1.05 -19.12
N ALA A 71 1.54 -1.13 -19.77
CA ALA A 71 1.97 -0.11 -20.70
C ALA A 71 1.05 -0.05 -21.95
N ASP A 72 0.65 -1.21 -22.47
CA ASP A 72 -0.29 -1.32 -23.59
C ASP A 72 -1.66 -0.71 -23.21
N GLU A 73 -2.21 -1.03 -22.03
CA GLU A 73 -3.48 -0.48 -21.50
C GLU A 73 -3.43 1.04 -21.32
N LEU A 74 -2.27 1.59 -20.96
CA LEU A 74 -2.05 3.03 -20.78
C LEU A 74 -1.72 3.78 -22.08
N GLY A 75 -1.56 3.06 -23.20
CA GLY A 75 -1.15 3.64 -24.48
C GLY A 75 0.26 4.23 -24.44
N THR A 76 1.19 3.63 -23.68
CA THR A 76 2.55 4.14 -23.50
C THR A 76 3.61 3.05 -23.69
N GLY A 77 4.87 3.47 -23.87
CA GLY A 77 5.99 2.51 -23.90
C GLY A 77 6.38 2.02 -22.50
N THR A 78 6.79 0.75 -22.39
CA THR A 78 7.28 0.15 -21.14
C THR A 78 8.42 0.95 -20.50
N ALA A 79 9.32 1.53 -21.30
CA ALA A 79 10.41 2.38 -20.81
C ALA A 79 9.89 3.62 -20.06
N THR A 80 8.80 4.21 -20.52
CA THR A 80 8.14 5.33 -19.84
C THR A 80 7.54 4.87 -18.52
N LEU A 81 6.87 3.73 -18.50
CA LEU A 81 6.30 3.15 -17.29
C LEU A 81 7.38 2.87 -16.22
N TYR A 82 8.51 2.29 -16.62
CA TYR A 82 9.64 2.03 -15.70
C TYR A 82 10.25 3.29 -15.08
N ARG A 83 10.16 4.45 -15.76
CA ARG A 83 10.59 5.74 -15.17
C ARG A 83 9.71 6.19 -14.01
N HIS A 84 8.41 5.85 -14.05
CA HIS A 84 7.45 6.20 -12.99
C HIS A 84 7.44 5.14 -11.87
N LEU A 85 7.41 3.88 -12.23
CA LEU A 85 7.27 2.74 -11.33
C LEU A 85 8.24 1.63 -11.76
N PRO A 86 9.32 1.39 -11.00
CA PRO A 86 10.46 0.57 -11.45
C PRO A 86 10.18 -0.94 -11.47
N SER A 87 9.08 -1.40 -10.89
CA SER A 87 8.72 -2.82 -10.89
C SER A 87 7.23 -3.06 -10.62
N ARG A 88 6.75 -4.25 -10.98
CA ARG A 88 5.41 -4.74 -10.65
C ARG A 88 5.17 -4.74 -9.12
N GLU A 89 6.16 -5.13 -8.33
CA GLU A 89 6.08 -5.13 -6.87
C GLU A 89 5.79 -3.72 -6.33
N VAL A 90 6.46 -2.70 -6.88
CA VAL A 90 6.23 -1.29 -6.51
C VAL A 90 4.79 -0.87 -6.84
N ILE A 91 4.28 -1.27 -8.00
CA ILE A 91 2.89 -0.98 -8.39
C ILE A 91 1.91 -1.62 -7.42
N LEU A 92 2.11 -2.88 -7.05
CA LEU A 92 1.23 -3.59 -6.11
C LEU A 92 1.25 -2.96 -4.71
N VAL A 93 2.42 -2.59 -4.20
CA VAL A 93 2.54 -1.90 -2.88
C VAL A 93 1.79 -0.56 -2.89
N GLU A 94 1.88 0.21 -3.98
CA GLU A 94 1.14 1.47 -4.10
C GLU A 94 -0.36 1.26 -4.35
N ALA A 95 -0.73 0.20 -5.06
CA ALA A 95 -2.12 -0.18 -5.24
C ALA A 95 -2.80 -0.51 -3.90
N LEU A 96 -2.13 -1.28 -3.05
CA LEU A 96 -2.65 -1.59 -1.72
C LEU A 96 -2.81 -0.36 -0.84
N ASP A 97 -1.87 0.58 -0.88
CA ASP A 97 -2.00 1.82 -0.12
C ASP A 97 -3.12 2.71 -0.69
N LEU A 98 -3.26 2.78 -2.01
CA LEU A 98 -4.35 3.55 -2.65
C LEU A 98 -5.73 3.00 -2.28
N ILE A 99 -5.90 1.68 -2.28
CA ILE A 99 -7.14 1.00 -1.84
C ILE A 99 -7.45 1.32 -0.37
N LEU A 100 -6.43 1.38 0.50
CA LEU A 100 -6.65 1.80 1.89
C LEU A 100 -7.09 3.26 2.01
N GLY A 101 -6.73 4.12 1.05
CA GLY A 101 -7.26 5.49 0.95
C GLY A 101 -8.77 5.53 0.76
N GLU A 102 -9.32 4.61 -0.05
CA GLU A 102 -10.77 4.51 -0.28
C GLU A 102 -11.56 4.22 1.00
N VAL A 103 -10.95 3.51 1.97
CA VAL A 103 -11.57 3.28 3.28
C VAL A 103 -11.80 4.60 4.01
N GLY A 104 -10.81 5.51 3.97
CA GLY A 104 -10.90 6.82 4.58
C GLY A 104 -12.05 7.65 4.02
N ASP A 105 -12.20 7.65 2.71
CA ASP A 105 -13.22 8.39 1.97
C ASP A 105 -14.62 7.83 2.20
N ALA A 106 -14.75 6.51 2.39
CA ALA A 106 -16.03 5.83 2.57
C ALA A 106 -16.60 5.94 4.00
N VAL A 107 -15.82 6.39 4.99
CA VAL A 107 -16.30 6.48 6.39
C VAL A 107 -16.96 7.83 6.63
N PRO A 108 -18.29 7.88 6.82
CA PRO A 108 -18.99 9.14 7.12
C PRO A 108 -18.58 9.68 8.49
N ALA A 109 -18.72 11.00 8.66
CA ALA A 109 -18.58 11.63 9.97
C ALA A 109 -19.70 11.08 10.87
N SER A 110 -19.35 10.20 11.80
CA SER A 110 -20.31 9.52 12.66
C SER A 110 -20.50 10.31 13.97
N ARG A 111 -21.76 10.54 14.37
CA ARG A 111 -22.14 11.05 15.70
C ARG A 111 -22.48 9.92 16.69
N ARG A 112 -22.24 8.65 16.33
CA ARG A 112 -22.69 7.47 17.09
C ARG A 112 -21.75 7.07 18.24
N GLY A 113 -20.81 7.93 18.65
CA GLY A 113 -19.79 7.61 19.63
C GLY A 113 -18.73 6.62 19.08
N TRP A 114 -17.76 6.25 19.89
CA TRP A 114 -16.61 5.47 19.47
C TRP A 114 -16.96 4.09 18.88
N ARG A 115 -18.00 3.42 19.40
CA ARG A 115 -18.45 2.12 18.88
C ARG A 115 -18.94 2.24 17.43
N GLY A 116 -19.82 3.19 17.17
CA GLY A 116 -20.34 3.43 15.82
C GLY A 116 -19.26 3.91 14.84
N GLU A 117 -18.24 4.63 15.34
CA GLU A 117 -17.08 5.00 14.52
C GLU A 117 -16.24 3.77 14.14
N ILE A 118 -15.99 2.85 15.08
CA ILE A 118 -15.26 1.59 14.81
C ILE A 118 -16.05 0.69 13.86
N GLU A 119 -17.35 0.53 14.07
CA GLU A 119 -18.22 -0.23 13.17
C GLU A 119 -18.20 0.32 11.74
N ALA A 120 -18.25 1.64 11.59
CA ALA A 120 -18.19 2.31 10.28
C ALA A 120 -16.83 2.08 9.59
N VAL A 121 -15.73 2.20 10.31
CA VAL A 121 -14.38 1.94 9.77
C VAL A 121 -14.23 0.46 9.39
N ALA A 122 -14.66 -0.46 10.25
CA ALA A 122 -14.59 -1.90 9.98
C ALA A 122 -15.43 -2.30 8.77
N GLY A 123 -16.65 -1.77 8.68
CA GLY A 123 -17.54 -1.98 7.54
C GLY A 123 -16.98 -1.44 6.24
N ALA A 124 -16.42 -0.21 6.25
CA ALA A 124 -15.78 0.39 5.09
C ALA A 124 -14.54 -0.41 4.65
N LEU A 125 -13.70 -0.84 5.59
CA LEU A 125 -12.54 -1.68 5.29
C LEU A 125 -12.97 -3.00 4.65
N ARG A 126 -13.94 -3.71 5.25
CA ARG A 126 -14.48 -4.95 4.68
C ARG A 126 -15.03 -4.73 3.27
N ALA A 127 -15.87 -3.72 3.07
CA ALA A 127 -16.47 -3.43 1.76
C ALA A 127 -15.38 -3.13 0.70
N THR A 128 -14.36 -2.37 1.06
CA THR A 128 -13.22 -2.07 0.17
C THR A 128 -12.45 -3.35 -0.20
N LEU A 129 -12.13 -4.21 0.77
CA LEU A 129 -11.42 -5.46 0.51
C LEU A 129 -12.23 -6.42 -0.39
N LEU A 130 -13.55 -6.44 -0.24
CA LEU A 130 -14.43 -7.26 -1.09
C LEU A 130 -14.63 -6.72 -2.50
N ARG A 131 -14.41 -5.41 -2.73
CA ARG A 131 -14.34 -4.84 -4.09
C ARG A 131 -13.06 -5.22 -4.82
N HIS A 132 -11.99 -5.52 -4.08
CA HIS A 132 -10.67 -5.86 -4.62
C HIS A 132 -10.21 -7.26 -4.17
N PRO A 133 -10.99 -8.32 -4.45
CA PRO A 133 -10.76 -9.66 -3.90
C PRO A 133 -9.40 -10.23 -4.29
N SER A 134 -8.93 -9.96 -5.51
CA SER A 134 -7.65 -10.44 -6.01
C SER A 134 -6.44 -9.76 -5.33
N LEU A 135 -6.60 -8.56 -4.77
CA LEU A 135 -5.57 -7.83 -4.04
C LEU A 135 -5.60 -8.12 -2.52
N THR A 136 -6.74 -8.57 -2.00
CA THR A 136 -6.94 -8.83 -0.56
C THR A 136 -5.89 -9.76 0.06
N PRO A 137 -5.46 -10.87 -0.59
CA PRO A 137 -4.41 -11.75 -0.04
C PRO A 137 -3.07 -11.04 0.21
N LEU A 138 -2.78 -9.98 -0.54
CA LEU A 138 -1.53 -9.25 -0.41
C LEU A 138 -1.46 -8.41 0.89
N PHE A 139 -2.61 -8.11 1.51
CA PHE A 139 -2.65 -7.44 2.81
C PHE A 139 -2.07 -8.29 3.96
N ALA A 140 -1.98 -9.59 3.80
CA ALA A 140 -1.30 -10.46 4.75
C ALA A 140 0.21 -10.18 4.83
N SER A 141 0.80 -9.50 3.83
CA SER A 141 2.19 -9.07 3.88
C SER A 141 2.31 -7.76 4.68
N SER A 142 3.10 -7.75 5.75
CA SER A 142 3.31 -6.57 6.62
C SER A 142 3.83 -5.32 5.90
N ARG A 143 4.37 -5.47 4.68
CA ARG A 143 4.93 -4.38 3.87
C ARG A 143 3.87 -3.44 3.30
N ALA A 144 2.66 -3.94 3.03
CA ALA A 144 1.58 -3.14 2.47
C ALA A 144 1.04 -2.08 3.46
N LEU A 145 1.31 -2.24 4.76
CA LEU A 145 0.70 -1.45 5.83
C LEU A 145 1.56 -0.26 6.31
N ASN A 146 2.53 0.18 5.52
CA ASN A 146 3.43 1.29 5.86
C ASN A 146 3.29 2.52 4.95
N GLY A 147 2.33 2.50 4.04
CA GLY A 147 2.03 3.62 3.17
C GLY A 147 1.29 4.76 3.89
N PRO A 148 1.22 5.95 3.29
CA PRO A 148 0.59 7.11 3.91
C PRO A 148 -0.90 6.88 4.25
N ASN A 149 -1.66 6.22 3.39
CA ASN A 149 -3.07 5.91 3.64
C ASN A 149 -3.25 4.83 4.72
N ALA A 150 -2.39 3.81 4.70
CA ALA A 150 -2.36 2.79 5.74
C ALA A 150 -2.06 3.39 7.12
N LEU A 151 -1.09 4.32 7.20
CA LEU A 151 -0.76 5.03 8.42
C LEU A 151 -1.89 5.93 8.88
N ALA A 152 -2.52 6.69 7.99
CA ALA A 152 -3.66 7.55 8.32
C ALA A 152 -4.85 6.74 8.86
N GLY A 153 -5.15 5.59 8.23
CA GLY A 153 -6.19 4.67 8.71
C GLY A 153 -5.89 4.11 10.11
N ARG A 154 -4.63 3.72 10.35
CA ARG A 154 -4.14 3.26 11.66
C ARG A 154 -4.33 4.33 12.72
N GLU A 155 -3.82 5.54 12.49
CA GLU A 155 -3.93 6.67 13.41
C GLU A 155 -5.39 6.98 13.74
N ARG A 156 -6.28 6.92 12.74
CA ARG A 156 -7.72 7.13 12.95
C ARG A 156 -8.29 6.11 13.92
N ILE A 157 -8.04 4.81 13.73
CA ILE A 157 -8.56 3.75 14.61
C ILE A 157 -7.99 3.90 16.03
N LEU A 158 -6.68 4.11 16.14
CA LEU A 158 -6.03 4.31 17.44
C LEU A 158 -6.60 5.53 18.17
N ALA A 159 -6.85 6.64 17.46
CA ALA A 159 -7.45 7.83 18.05
C ALA A 159 -8.89 7.58 18.55
N ILE A 160 -9.69 6.82 17.82
CA ILE A 160 -11.05 6.44 18.26
C ILE A 160 -10.97 5.62 19.56
N LEU A 161 -10.11 4.59 19.60
CA LEU A 161 -9.96 3.71 20.76
C LEU A 161 -9.41 4.45 21.99
N ARG A 162 -8.47 5.38 21.79
CA ARG A 162 -7.95 6.24 22.85
C ARG A 162 -9.03 7.15 23.44
N ARG A 163 -9.87 7.77 22.58
CA ARG A 163 -11.01 8.58 23.03
C ARG A 163 -12.06 7.75 23.79
N ALA A 164 -12.13 6.43 23.52
CA ALA A 164 -12.98 5.51 24.28
C ALA A 164 -12.48 5.21 25.69
N GLY A 165 -11.29 5.70 26.08
CA GLY A 165 -10.69 5.52 27.40
C GLY A 165 -9.78 4.30 27.53
N LEU A 166 -9.44 3.63 26.43
CA LEU A 166 -8.52 2.49 26.48
C LEU A 166 -7.09 2.97 26.78
N ASP A 167 -6.36 2.24 27.61
CA ASP A 167 -4.92 2.45 27.80
C ASP A 167 -4.11 2.11 26.55
N ALA A 168 -2.83 2.43 26.54
CA ALA A 168 -1.99 2.28 25.35
C ALA A 168 -1.86 0.82 24.89
N ALA A 169 -1.68 -0.12 25.81
CA ALA A 169 -1.51 -1.54 25.48
C ALA A 169 -2.80 -2.14 24.92
N THR A 170 -3.91 -1.88 25.58
CA THR A 170 -5.25 -2.32 25.14
C THR A 170 -5.64 -1.68 23.81
N THR A 171 -5.28 -0.40 23.58
CA THR A 171 -5.52 0.29 22.30
C THR A 171 -4.82 -0.43 21.14
N VAL A 172 -3.52 -0.77 21.31
CA VAL A 172 -2.75 -1.48 20.26
C VAL A 172 -3.30 -2.89 20.04
N ALA A 173 -3.58 -3.63 21.12
CA ALA A 173 -4.14 -4.98 21.00
C ALA A 173 -5.51 -4.98 20.30
N SER A 174 -6.39 -4.03 20.65
CA SER A 174 -7.71 -3.88 20.03
C SER A 174 -7.61 -3.50 18.54
N TYR A 175 -6.68 -2.60 18.19
CA TYR A 175 -6.40 -2.25 16.78
C TYR A 175 -5.97 -3.49 15.99
N LEU A 176 -4.99 -4.24 16.49
CA LEU A 176 -4.50 -5.44 15.81
C LEU A 176 -5.60 -6.50 15.67
N ALA A 177 -6.36 -6.76 16.73
CA ALA A 177 -7.47 -7.70 16.71
C ALA A 177 -8.52 -7.30 15.66
N LEU A 178 -8.92 -6.03 15.62
CA LEU A 178 -9.90 -5.50 14.67
C LEU A 178 -9.43 -5.68 13.22
N VAL A 179 -8.20 -5.24 12.90
CA VAL A 179 -7.67 -5.29 11.54
C VAL A 179 -7.50 -6.73 11.07
N HIS A 180 -6.92 -7.60 11.90
CA HIS A 180 -6.74 -9.01 11.55
C HIS A 180 -8.09 -9.74 11.37
N TYR A 181 -9.07 -9.43 12.23
CA TYR A 181 -10.41 -9.99 12.10
C TYR A 181 -11.06 -9.58 10.77
N VAL A 182 -11.08 -8.27 10.45
CA VAL A 182 -11.73 -7.77 9.24
C VAL A 182 -11.03 -8.29 7.98
N VAL A 183 -9.69 -8.26 7.95
CA VAL A 183 -8.91 -8.74 6.79
C VAL A 183 -9.09 -10.25 6.61
N GLY A 184 -8.99 -11.03 7.69
CA GLY A 184 -9.16 -12.48 7.65
C GLY A 184 -10.58 -12.88 7.22
N PHE A 185 -11.60 -12.20 7.73
CA PHE A 185 -12.99 -12.44 7.36
C PHE A 185 -13.26 -12.09 5.89
N ALA A 186 -12.80 -10.92 5.43
CA ALA A 186 -12.93 -10.50 4.04
C ALA A 186 -12.20 -11.45 3.07
N PHE A 187 -11.03 -11.96 3.46
CA PHE A 187 -10.31 -12.97 2.69
C PHE A 187 -11.10 -14.26 2.52
N THR A 188 -11.68 -14.78 3.60
CA THR A 188 -12.51 -16.00 3.57
C THR A 188 -13.74 -15.80 2.70
N GLU A 189 -14.44 -14.69 2.89
CA GLU A 189 -15.66 -14.35 2.12
C GLU A 189 -15.36 -14.17 0.63
N ALA A 190 -14.25 -13.53 0.28
CA ALA A 190 -13.83 -13.40 -1.12
C ALA A 190 -13.53 -14.77 -1.76
N GLY A 191 -12.89 -15.67 -1.01
CA GLY A 191 -12.64 -17.04 -1.47
C GLY A 191 -13.91 -17.87 -1.68
N ASP A 192 -14.92 -17.70 -0.85
CA ASP A 192 -16.20 -18.40 -0.98
C ASP A 192 -17.00 -17.88 -2.20
N ARG A 193 -17.00 -16.57 -2.45
CA ARG A 193 -17.65 -15.97 -3.63
C ARG A 193 -17.07 -16.50 -4.94
N THR A 194 -15.75 -16.63 -5.03
CA THR A 194 -15.09 -17.18 -6.23
C THR A 194 -15.38 -18.66 -6.45
N ARG A 195 -15.67 -19.44 -5.40
CA ARG A 195 -16.05 -20.86 -5.49
C ARG A 195 -17.50 -21.06 -5.90
N VAL A 196 -18.39 -20.16 -5.52
CA VAL A 196 -19.85 -20.26 -5.78
C VAL A 196 -20.22 -19.62 -7.14
N GLY A 197 -19.30 -18.96 -7.84
CA GLY A 197 -19.57 -18.35 -9.14
C GLY A 197 -20.46 -17.11 -9.07
N ASP A 198 -20.52 -16.43 -7.92
CA ASP A 198 -21.29 -15.21 -7.75
C ASP A 198 -20.52 -14.03 -8.38
N PRO A 199 -21.10 -13.29 -9.37
CA PRO A 199 -20.45 -12.13 -9.95
C PRO A 199 -20.25 -11.06 -8.88
N ALA A 200 -19.12 -10.34 -8.96
CA ALA A 200 -18.81 -9.23 -8.06
C ALA A 200 -19.95 -8.19 -8.05
N PRO A 201 -20.23 -7.57 -6.90
CA PRO A 201 -21.27 -6.54 -6.76
C PRO A 201 -20.99 -5.28 -7.57
#